data_3f8b93cd69c7c2802a473f1a35db342d
#
_entry.id   3f8b93cd69c7c2802a473f1a35db342d
#
_cell.length_a   1.000
_cell.length_b   1.000
_cell.length_c   1.000
_cell.angle_alpha   90.00
_cell.angle_beta   90.00
_cell.angle_gamma   90.00
#
_symmetry.space_group_name_H-M   'P 1'
#
loop_
_entity.id
_entity.type
_entity.pdbx_description
1 polymer ?
#
loop_
_entity_poly.entity_id
_entity_poly.type
_entity_poly.pdbx_seq_one_letter_code
_entity_poly.pdbx_strand_id
1 'polypeptide(L)'
;MRVLSVDHVSYTYPQQNMPAVNDVDFSLERGSYTAVVGLNGSGKSTLARILCGLLDADCGEVSYASGVRSALVFQSPKDQIICSVVFRDTAFGPQNLALPPDEVELRTIESLAVVGLLHKASSPSVTLSLGQTQKEALAGIIAIDPDVIILDEALSMLDPDSKNDIFAFLSYWIRKGRTVVHITHDIDAIRKAQDVIAMEKGKIVYSGTTDDFFTDTELCERITGEKIVKSVFKKNNKNAMKFSAVSNMPDAEAARRTIVC
;
A
#
# COMPACT_ATOMS: atom_id res chain seq x y z
N MET A 1 10.86 13.19 -10.21
CA MET A 1 11.20 14.01 -9.01
C MET A 1 11.14 13.12 -7.79
N ARG A 2 12.25 13.00 -7.05
CA ARG A 2 12.36 12.10 -5.89
C ARG A 2 11.38 12.53 -4.79
N VAL A 3 10.62 11.58 -4.24
CA VAL A 3 9.64 11.80 -3.17
C VAL A 3 10.15 11.29 -1.84
N LEU A 4 10.99 10.25 -1.87
CA LEU A 4 11.57 9.57 -0.71
C LEU A 4 13.00 9.14 -1.02
N SER A 5 13.91 9.34 -0.07
CA SER A 5 15.26 8.77 -0.06
C SER A 5 15.47 7.98 1.22
N VAL A 6 16.13 6.85 1.10
CA VAL A 6 16.56 5.99 2.21
C VAL A 6 18.05 5.81 2.05
N ASP A 7 18.82 6.29 3.00
CA ASP A 7 20.29 6.39 2.91
C ASP A 7 20.92 5.60 4.06
N HIS A 8 21.54 4.44 3.76
CA HIS A 8 22.27 3.57 4.69
C HIS A 8 21.50 3.16 5.95
N VAL A 9 20.20 2.91 5.81
CA VAL A 9 19.31 2.62 6.95
C VAL A 9 19.55 1.23 7.50
N SER A 10 19.74 1.16 8.83
CA SER A 10 19.84 -0.09 9.59
C SER A 10 18.96 -0.03 10.84
N TYR A 11 18.40 -1.18 11.22
CA TYR A 11 17.59 -1.32 12.42
C TYR A 11 17.66 -2.73 12.99
N THR A 12 17.85 -2.81 14.31
CA THR A 12 17.89 -4.07 15.07
C THR A 12 16.85 -4.03 16.19
N TYR A 13 15.95 -5.00 16.24
CA TYR A 13 15.00 -5.08 17.35
C TYR A 13 15.71 -5.30 18.68
N PRO A 14 15.21 -4.70 19.79
CA PRO A 14 15.73 -5.00 21.11
C PRO A 14 15.78 -6.51 21.35
N GLN A 15 16.88 -6.98 21.95
CA GLN A 15 17.14 -8.41 22.24
C GLN A 15 17.43 -9.29 21.01
N GLN A 16 17.56 -8.76 19.80
CA GLN A 16 18.06 -9.47 18.63
C GLN A 16 19.51 -9.13 18.36
N ASN A 17 20.29 -10.12 17.90
CA ASN A 17 21.71 -9.92 17.56
C ASN A 17 21.93 -9.62 16.07
N MET A 18 20.89 -9.79 15.25
CA MET A 18 20.98 -9.57 13.81
C MET A 18 20.04 -8.44 13.42
N PRO A 19 20.49 -7.51 12.56
CA PRO A 19 19.63 -6.43 12.08
C PRO A 19 18.49 -6.98 11.23
N ALA A 20 17.29 -6.45 11.48
CA ALA A 20 16.10 -6.72 10.66
C ALA A 20 16.14 -5.95 9.35
N VAL A 21 16.76 -4.77 9.34
CA VAL A 21 17.13 -3.96 8.17
C VAL A 21 18.60 -3.63 8.29
N ASN A 22 19.39 -3.85 7.25
CA ASN A 22 20.84 -3.80 7.31
C ASN A 22 21.42 -3.09 6.08
N ASP A 23 21.83 -1.86 6.27
CA ASP A 23 22.47 -1.01 5.25
C ASP A 23 21.65 -0.91 3.96
N VAL A 24 20.39 -0.49 4.11
CA VAL A 24 19.43 -0.37 3.02
C VAL A 24 19.50 1.02 2.41
N ASP A 25 19.63 1.07 1.08
CA ASP A 25 19.78 2.29 0.31
C ASP A 25 18.91 2.24 -0.95
N PHE A 26 17.99 3.20 -1.11
CA PHE A 26 17.17 3.36 -2.33
C PHE A 26 16.43 4.70 -2.34
N SER A 27 15.85 5.03 -3.48
CA SER A 27 14.98 6.20 -3.58
C SER A 27 13.76 5.92 -4.44
N LEU A 28 12.67 6.65 -4.17
CA LEU A 28 11.41 6.54 -4.92
C LEU A 28 11.09 7.85 -5.62
N GLU A 29 10.58 7.72 -6.83
CA GLU A 29 10.10 8.86 -7.60
C GLU A 29 8.60 9.11 -7.33
N ARG A 30 8.21 10.37 -7.44
CA ARG A 30 6.79 10.76 -7.31
C ARG A 30 5.97 10.13 -8.44
N GLY A 31 4.83 9.54 -8.07
CA GLY A 31 3.96 8.87 -9.04
C GLY A 31 4.47 7.49 -9.48
N SER A 32 5.35 6.86 -8.70
CA SER A 32 5.79 5.48 -8.93
C SER A 32 4.95 4.48 -8.16
N TYR A 33 4.93 3.24 -8.66
CA TYR A 33 4.46 2.07 -7.94
C TYR A 33 5.63 1.08 -7.82
N THR A 34 6.12 0.90 -6.61
CA THR A 34 7.24 0.01 -6.29
C THR A 34 6.76 -1.18 -5.48
N ALA A 35 7.02 -2.39 -5.93
CA ALA A 35 6.79 -3.61 -5.16
C ALA A 35 8.02 -3.91 -4.30
N VAL A 36 7.81 -4.19 -3.01
CA VAL A 36 8.85 -4.70 -2.10
C VAL A 36 8.57 -6.17 -1.84
N VAL A 37 9.50 -7.02 -2.25
CA VAL A 37 9.34 -8.47 -2.25
C VAL A 37 10.43 -9.17 -1.42
N GLY A 38 10.18 -10.40 -1.00
CA GLY A 38 11.12 -11.18 -0.21
C GLY A 38 10.41 -12.21 0.67
N LEU A 39 11.11 -13.23 1.11
CA LEU A 39 10.57 -14.25 2.02
C LEU A 39 10.19 -13.65 3.39
N ASN A 40 9.39 -14.39 4.15
CA ASN A 40 9.05 -14.01 5.51
C ASN A 40 10.32 -13.84 6.36
N GLY A 41 10.36 -12.78 7.18
CA GLY A 41 11.54 -12.43 7.97
C GLY A 41 12.65 -11.71 7.19
N SER A 42 12.46 -11.33 5.91
CA SER A 42 13.48 -10.59 5.15
C SER A 42 13.61 -9.10 5.53
N GLY A 43 12.75 -8.58 6.41
CA GLY A 43 12.82 -7.19 6.90
C GLY A 43 11.81 -6.22 6.30
N LYS A 44 10.94 -6.64 5.38
CA LYS A 44 9.99 -5.78 4.64
C LYS A 44 9.06 -4.96 5.54
N SER A 45 8.37 -5.62 6.48
CA SER A 45 7.45 -4.92 7.40
C SER A 45 8.19 -4.01 8.39
N THR A 46 9.43 -4.34 8.72
CA THR A 46 10.31 -3.46 9.52
C THR A 46 10.67 -2.22 8.72
N LEU A 47 11.06 -2.40 7.44
CA LEU A 47 11.31 -1.28 6.53
C LEU A 47 10.08 -0.40 6.38
N ALA A 48 8.89 -0.98 6.16
CA ALA A 48 7.63 -0.22 6.08
C ALA A 48 7.38 0.68 7.30
N ARG A 49 7.63 0.15 8.50
CA ARG A 49 7.46 0.91 9.75
C ARG A 49 8.49 2.03 9.88
N ILE A 50 9.73 1.80 9.46
CA ILE A 50 10.77 2.84 9.43
C ILE A 50 10.37 3.93 8.43
N LEU A 51 9.93 3.56 7.24
CA LEU A 51 9.47 4.51 6.23
C LEU A 51 8.32 5.40 6.72
N CYS A 52 7.45 4.92 7.58
CA CYS A 52 6.35 5.70 8.15
C CYS A 52 6.69 6.40 9.47
N GLY A 53 7.95 6.33 9.94
CA GLY A 53 8.36 6.93 11.20
C GLY A 53 7.75 6.25 12.43
N LEU A 54 7.32 4.99 12.31
CA LEU A 54 6.83 4.15 13.42
C LEU A 54 7.98 3.44 14.16
N LEU A 55 9.15 3.38 13.52
CA LEU A 55 10.41 2.91 14.10
C LEU A 55 11.51 3.88 13.69
N ASP A 56 12.32 4.29 14.65
CA ASP A 56 13.52 5.09 14.40
C ASP A 56 14.66 4.16 13.98
N ALA A 57 15.36 4.49 12.89
CA ALA A 57 16.52 3.72 12.46
C ALA A 57 17.67 3.85 13.46
N ASP A 58 18.44 2.78 13.67
CA ASP A 58 19.66 2.83 14.49
C ASP A 58 20.78 3.60 13.78
N CYS A 59 20.82 3.52 12.44
CA CYS A 59 21.76 4.21 11.57
C CYS A 59 21.08 4.59 10.26
N GLY A 60 21.66 5.61 9.58
CA GLY A 60 21.14 6.10 8.31
C GLY A 60 19.99 7.08 8.46
N GLU A 61 19.37 7.45 7.35
CA GLU A 61 18.31 8.45 7.33
C GLU A 61 17.23 8.11 6.30
N VAL A 62 15.98 8.38 6.68
CA VAL A 62 14.82 8.39 5.76
C VAL A 62 14.41 9.83 5.57
N SER A 63 14.49 10.34 4.35
CA SER A 63 14.13 11.71 4.03
C SER A 63 13.03 11.78 2.99
N TYR A 64 12.03 12.62 3.25
CA TYR A 64 10.92 12.92 2.37
C TYR A 64 11.08 14.31 1.75
N ALA A 65 10.60 14.47 0.51
CA ALA A 65 10.46 15.81 -0.05
C ALA A 65 9.56 16.68 0.84
N SER A 66 9.78 17.99 0.83
CA SER A 66 9.05 18.91 1.70
C SER A 66 7.54 18.79 1.55
N GLY A 67 6.83 18.68 2.68
CA GLY A 67 5.38 18.62 2.75
C GLY A 67 4.78 17.26 2.35
N VAL A 68 5.59 16.22 2.12
CA VAL A 68 5.13 14.87 1.81
C VAL A 68 4.63 14.18 3.07
N ARG A 69 3.47 13.58 2.99
CA ARG A 69 2.89 12.72 4.03
C ARG A 69 2.89 11.27 3.56
N SER A 70 3.34 10.37 4.42
CA SER A 70 3.25 8.93 4.21
C SER A 70 2.21 8.31 5.13
N ALA A 71 1.63 7.19 4.71
CA ALA A 71 0.73 6.40 5.54
C ALA A 71 0.91 4.91 5.26
N LEU A 72 0.74 4.07 6.29
CA LEU A 72 0.91 2.63 6.25
C LEU A 72 -0.43 1.93 6.46
N VAL A 73 -0.74 0.98 5.60
CA VAL A 73 -1.79 -0.01 5.83
C VAL A 73 -1.14 -1.28 6.35
N PHE A 74 -1.47 -1.67 7.57
CA PHE A 74 -0.89 -2.83 8.24
C PHE A 74 -1.38 -4.16 7.64
N GLN A 75 -0.56 -5.19 7.79
CA GLN A 75 -0.92 -6.57 7.45
C GLN A 75 -2.11 -7.08 8.28
N SER A 76 -2.17 -6.73 9.57
CA SER A 76 -3.30 -7.04 10.45
C SER A 76 -4.24 -5.83 10.54
N PRO A 77 -5.41 -5.86 9.90
CA PRO A 77 -6.31 -4.71 9.92
C PRO A 77 -6.86 -4.38 11.29
N LYS A 78 -6.96 -5.39 12.19
CA LYS A 78 -7.47 -5.19 13.54
C LYS A 78 -6.57 -4.28 14.38
N ASP A 79 -5.28 -4.22 14.07
CA ASP A 79 -4.32 -3.38 14.79
C ASP A 79 -4.43 -1.91 14.36
N GLN A 80 -5.21 -1.63 13.31
CA GLN A 80 -5.39 -0.30 12.73
C GLN A 80 -6.74 0.33 13.07
N ILE A 81 -7.77 -0.49 13.36
CA ILE A 81 -9.11 0.00 13.68
C ILE A 81 -9.14 0.61 15.10
N ILE A 82 -9.57 1.85 15.20
CA ILE A 82 -9.57 2.65 16.44
C ILE A 82 -11.01 2.88 16.94
N CYS A 83 -11.95 3.14 16.02
CA CYS A 83 -13.32 3.47 16.34
C CYS A 83 -14.26 2.27 16.19
N SER A 84 -15.36 2.31 16.96
CA SER A 84 -16.34 1.21 16.97
C SER A 84 -17.32 1.20 15.79
N VAL A 85 -17.35 2.25 14.97
CA VAL A 85 -18.25 2.41 13.81
C VAL A 85 -17.44 2.74 12.57
N VAL A 86 -17.69 2.04 11.49
CA VAL A 86 -16.96 2.13 10.21
C VAL A 86 -16.78 3.56 9.72
N PHE A 87 -17.85 4.35 9.69
CA PHE A 87 -17.78 5.76 9.27
C PHE A 87 -16.86 6.58 10.16
N ARG A 88 -16.96 6.40 11.48
CA ARG A 88 -16.15 7.16 12.45
C ARG A 88 -14.68 6.78 12.40
N ASP A 89 -14.39 5.51 12.16
CA ASP A 89 -13.03 5.01 12.00
C ASP A 89 -12.38 5.59 10.74
N THR A 90 -13.09 5.53 9.62
CA THR A 90 -12.62 6.13 8.36
C THR A 90 -12.45 7.65 8.47
N ALA A 91 -13.34 8.35 9.20
CA ALA A 91 -13.27 9.79 9.40
C ALA A 91 -12.16 10.24 10.37
N PHE A 92 -11.62 9.33 11.17
CA PHE A 92 -10.65 9.65 12.24
C PHE A 92 -9.39 10.34 11.70
N GLY A 93 -8.82 9.82 10.61
CA GLY A 93 -7.64 10.41 9.97
C GLY A 93 -7.87 11.85 9.47
N PRO A 94 -8.88 12.10 8.62
CA PRO A 94 -9.24 13.45 8.18
C PRO A 94 -9.54 14.43 9.32
N GLN A 95 -10.19 13.98 10.40
CA GLN A 95 -10.43 14.80 11.58
C GLN A 95 -9.12 15.23 12.27
N ASN A 96 -8.16 14.32 12.40
CA ASN A 96 -6.85 14.62 12.97
C ASN A 96 -6.01 15.59 12.10
N LEU A 97 -6.32 15.67 10.81
CA LEU A 97 -5.76 16.69 9.92
C LEU A 97 -6.42 18.06 10.06
N ALA A 98 -7.38 18.21 10.99
CA ALA A 98 -8.15 19.42 11.22
C ALA A 98 -8.86 19.95 9.98
N LEU A 99 -9.33 19.05 9.09
CA LEU A 99 -10.09 19.42 7.90
C LEU A 99 -11.48 19.94 8.28
N PRO A 100 -12.10 20.81 7.46
CA PRO A 100 -13.47 21.24 7.65
C PRO A 100 -14.43 20.04 7.70
N PRO A 101 -15.51 20.09 8.51
CA PRO A 101 -16.45 18.97 8.67
C PRO A 101 -17.02 18.44 7.35
N ASP A 102 -17.37 19.31 6.43
CA ASP A 102 -17.90 18.92 5.11
C ASP A 102 -16.86 18.16 4.28
N GLU A 103 -15.58 18.52 4.39
CA GLU A 103 -14.49 17.83 3.71
C GLU A 103 -14.20 16.48 4.36
N VAL A 104 -14.25 16.39 5.69
CA VAL A 104 -14.15 15.12 6.42
C VAL A 104 -15.22 14.16 5.96
N GLU A 105 -16.48 14.60 5.92
CA GLU A 105 -17.61 13.79 5.47
C GLU A 105 -17.43 13.32 4.02
N LEU A 106 -17.08 14.23 3.12
CA LEU A 106 -16.88 13.93 1.70
C LEU A 106 -15.80 12.87 1.51
N ARG A 107 -14.60 13.09 2.08
CA ARG A 107 -13.48 12.15 1.98
C ARG A 107 -13.82 10.78 2.56
N THR A 108 -14.55 10.74 3.66
CA THR A 108 -14.99 9.50 4.30
C THR A 108 -15.92 8.71 3.38
N ILE A 109 -16.95 9.36 2.81
CA ILE A 109 -17.90 8.75 1.89
C ILE A 109 -17.19 8.21 0.64
N GLU A 110 -16.35 9.03 0.01
CA GLU A 110 -15.61 8.67 -1.19
C GLU A 110 -14.68 7.48 -0.92
N SER A 111 -13.97 7.48 0.21
CA SER A 111 -13.06 6.39 0.57
C SER A 111 -13.79 5.07 0.83
N LEU A 112 -14.92 5.11 1.54
CA LEU A 112 -15.78 3.94 1.76
C LEU A 112 -16.38 3.42 0.45
N ALA A 113 -16.73 4.31 -0.48
CA ALA A 113 -17.22 3.93 -1.81
C ALA A 113 -16.14 3.23 -2.63
N VAL A 114 -14.90 3.76 -2.62
CA VAL A 114 -13.74 3.16 -3.32
C VAL A 114 -13.50 1.72 -2.91
N VAL A 115 -13.58 1.43 -1.61
CA VAL A 115 -13.37 0.07 -1.10
C VAL A 115 -14.64 -0.80 -1.12
N GLY A 116 -15.77 -0.27 -1.62
CA GLY A 116 -17.07 -0.96 -1.68
C GLY A 116 -17.70 -1.21 -0.30
N LEU A 117 -17.38 -0.37 0.71
CA LEU A 117 -17.85 -0.56 2.09
C LEU A 117 -18.89 0.50 2.53
N LEU A 118 -19.30 1.40 1.63
CA LEU A 118 -20.22 2.50 1.95
C LEU A 118 -21.55 2.01 2.55
N HIS A 119 -22.08 0.89 2.08
CA HIS A 119 -23.30 0.27 2.59
C HIS A 119 -23.20 -0.23 4.05
N LYS A 120 -22.00 -0.26 4.60
CA LYS A 120 -21.67 -0.62 6.00
C LYS A 120 -21.26 0.57 6.86
N ALA A 121 -21.34 1.81 6.35
CA ALA A 121 -20.86 3.01 7.03
C ALA A 121 -21.37 3.14 8.48
N SER A 122 -22.64 2.82 8.74
CA SER A 122 -23.25 2.86 10.09
C SER A 122 -23.07 1.58 10.90
N SER A 123 -22.40 0.56 10.36
CA SER A 123 -22.23 -0.73 11.04
C SER A 123 -21.12 -0.64 12.11
N PRO A 124 -21.24 -1.43 13.20
CA PRO A 124 -20.13 -1.59 14.13
C PRO A 124 -18.95 -2.30 13.45
N SER A 125 -17.72 -1.76 13.58
CA SER A 125 -16.50 -2.33 12.98
C SER A 125 -16.26 -3.79 13.40
N VAL A 126 -16.63 -4.13 14.64
CA VAL A 126 -16.51 -5.50 15.19
C VAL A 126 -17.38 -6.54 14.47
N THR A 127 -18.40 -6.12 13.73
CA THR A 127 -19.29 -7.03 12.96
C THR A 127 -18.79 -7.35 11.56
N LEU A 128 -17.71 -6.73 11.15
CA LEU A 128 -17.12 -6.92 9.82
C LEU A 128 -16.38 -8.25 9.72
N SER A 129 -16.42 -8.88 8.54
CA SER A 129 -15.51 -9.97 8.21
C SER A 129 -14.07 -9.44 8.10
N LEU A 130 -13.06 -10.31 8.17
CA LEU A 130 -11.65 -9.91 8.09
C LEU A 130 -11.34 -9.12 6.82
N GLY A 131 -11.87 -9.55 5.65
CA GLY A 131 -11.71 -8.79 4.41
C GLY A 131 -12.42 -7.42 4.44
N GLN A 132 -13.57 -7.32 5.10
CA GLN A 132 -14.26 -6.04 5.29
C GLN A 132 -13.49 -5.13 6.25
N THR A 133 -12.90 -5.67 7.32
CA THR A 133 -12.02 -4.90 8.22
C THR A 133 -10.79 -4.39 7.48
N GLN A 134 -10.24 -5.19 6.55
CA GLN A 134 -9.13 -4.75 5.69
C GLN A 134 -9.55 -3.59 4.77
N LYS A 135 -10.75 -3.64 4.22
CA LYS A 135 -11.33 -2.54 3.43
C LYS A 135 -11.55 -1.29 4.28
N GLU A 136 -12.01 -1.43 5.53
CA GLU A 136 -12.15 -0.32 6.48
C GLU A 136 -10.81 0.36 6.76
N ALA A 137 -9.77 -0.43 7.08
CA ALA A 137 -8.41 0.09 7.29
C ALA A 137 -7.87 0.83 6.06
N LEU A 138 -8.08 0.27 4.86
CA LEU A 138 -7.74 0.93 3.59
C LEU A 138 -8.51 2.25 3.40
N ALA A 139 -9.81 2.26 3.67
CA ALA A 139 -10.64 3.47 3.55
C ALA A 139 -10.12 4.59 4.46
N GLY A 140 -9.73 4.28 5.70
CA GLY A 140 -9.15 5.23 6.63
C GLY A 140 -7.89 5.90 6.09
N ILE A 141 -7.00 5.13 5.45
CA ILE A 141 -5.78 5.66 4.83
C ILE A 141 -6.10 6.46 3.55
N ILE A 142 -7.01 5.98 2.71
CA ILE A 142 -7.44 6.70 1.51
C ILE A 142 -8.04 8.07 1.88
N ALA A 143 -8.82 8.15 2.96
CA ALA A 143 -9.45 9.37 3.43
C ALA A 143 -8.44 10.45 3.88
N ILE A 144 -7.27 10.04 4.39
CA ILE A 144 -6.16 10.94 4.72
C ILE A 144 -5.57 11.59 3.45
N ASP A 145 -5.66 10.94 2.29
CA ASP A 145 -5.04 11.32 1.02
C ASP A 145 -3.53 11.56 1.14
N PRO A 146 -2.73 10.55 1.54
CA PRO A 146 -1.28 10.69 1.67
C PRO A 146 -0.60 10.82 0.31
N ASP A 147 0.62 11.41 0.29
CA ASP A 147 1.45 11.48 -0.92
C ASP A 147 2.12 10.13 -1.23
N VAL A 148 2.46 9.37 -0.17
CA VAL A 148 3.03 8.03 -0.25
C VAL A 148 2.18 7.07 0.57
N ILE A 149 1.62 6.05 -0.07
CA ILE A 149 0.94 4.95 0.61
C ILE A 149 1.84 3.72 0.64
N ILE A 150 1.98 3.13 1.81
CA ILE A 150 2.71 1.88 2.01
C ILE A 150 1.68 0.81 2.36
N LEU A 151 1.64 -0.26 1.59
CA LEU A 151 0.73 -1.40 1.78
C LEU A 151 1.55 -2.59 2.25
N ASP A 152 1.41 -2.99 3.52
CA ASP A 152 2.12 -4.17 4.05
C ASP A 152 1.19 -5.38 3.98
N GLU A 153 1.29 -6.14 2.89
CA GLU A 153 0.44 -7.29 2.54
C GLU A 153 -1.07 -7.01 2.63
N ALA A 154 -1.43 -5.75 2.53
CA ALA A 154 -2.76 -5.22 2.82
C ALA A 154 -3.87 -5.72 1.87
N LEU A 155 -3.51 -6.28 0.71
CA LEU A 155 -4.48 -6.80 -0.25
C LEU A 155 -4.62 -8.33 -0.23
N SER A 156 -3.82 -9.03 0.57
CA SER A 156 -3.76 -10.50 0.59
C SER A 156 -5.10 -11.14 1.00
N MET A 157 -5.86 -10.49 1.87
CA MET A 157 -7.13 -11.00 2.42
C MET A 157 -8.37 -10.58 1.62
N LEU A 158 -8.19 -9.85 0.53
CA LEU A 158 -9.30 -9.39 -0.31
C LEU A 158 -9.64 -10.44 -1.38
N ASP A 159 -10.90 -10.51 -1.73
CA ASP A 159 -11.38 -11.25 -2.89
C ASP A 159 -10.87 -10.64 -4.21
N PRO A 160 -10.84 -11.40 -5.31
CA PRO A 160 -10.28 -10.93 -6.58
C PRO A 160 -10.93 -9.65 -7.13
N ASP A 161 -12.25 -9.51 -6.99
CA ASP A 161 -12.97 -8.34 -7.50
C ASP A 161 -12.59 -7.10 -6.68
N SER A 162 -12.58 -7.20 -5.36
CA SER A 162 -12.11 -6.14 -4.47
C SER A 162 -10.65 -5.75 -4.73
N LYS A 163 -9.76 -6.73 -4.98
CA LYS A 163 -8.37 -6.42 -5.38
C LYS A 163 -8.33 -5.62 -6.67
N ASN A 164 -9.12 -5.98 -7.69
CA ASN A 164 -9.16 -5.26 -8.95
C ASN A 164 -9.63 -3.82 -8.78
N ASP A 165 -10.66 -3.56 -7.97
CA ASP A 165 -11.16 -2.22 -7.68
C ASP A 165 -10.08 -1.37 -6.99
N ILE A 166 -9.37 -1.94 -5.99
CA ILE A 166 -8.26 -1.25 -5.32
C ILE A 166 -7.10 -0.98 -6.28
N PHE A 167 -6.73 -1.92 -7.16
CA PHE A 167 -5.69 -1.67 -8.16
C PHE A 167 -6.09 -0.58 -9.17
N ALA A 168 -7.36 -0.52 -9.57
CA ALA A 168 -7.87 0.56 -10.41
C ALA A 168 -7.74 1.92 -9.71
N PHE A 169 -8.09 1.98 -8.42
CA PHE A 169 -7.93 3.17 -7.61
C PHE A 169 -6.46 3.56 -7.42
N LEU A 170 -5.57 2.63 -7.08
CA LEU A 170 -4.13 2.91 -6.97
C LEU A 170 -3.56 3.43 -8.28
N SER A 171 -3.99 2.88 -9.42
CA SER A 171 -3.60 3.36 -10.74
C SER A 171 -4.07 4.79 -11.01
N TYR A 172 -5.28 5.14 -10.58
CA TYR A 172 -5.76 6.53 -10.65
C TYR A 172 -4.92 7.45 -9.75
N TRP A 173 -4.58 7.03 -8.53
CA TRP A 173 -3.77 7.78 -7.59
C TRP A 173 -2.37 8.07 -8.13
N ILE A 174 -1.71 7.06 -8.70
CA ILE A 174 -0.40 7.20 -9.34
C ILE A 174 -0.44 8.26 -10.44
N ARG A 175 -1.48 8.25 -11.28
CA ARG A 175 -1.67 9.31 -12.30
C ARG A 175 -1.87 10.71 -11.70
N LYS A 176 -2.35 10.81 -10.47
CA LYS A 176 -2.44 12.06 -9.70
C LYS A 176 -1.13 12.44 -9.00
N GLY A 177 -0.06 11.69 -9.25
CA GLY A 177 1.27 11.93 -8.68
C GLY A 177 1.46 11.37 -7.28
N ARG A 178 0.55 10.49 -6.79
CA ARG A 178 0.74 9.76 -5.53
C ARG A 178 1.66 8.57 -5.76
N THR A 179 2.41 8.20 -4.76
CA THR A 179 3.40 7.11 -4.83
C THR A 179 2.93 5.92 -4.00
N VAL A 180 3.14 4.71 -4.51
CA VAL A 180 2.72 3.46 -3.87
C VAL A 180 3.94 2.58 -3.61
N VAL A 181 4.10 2.14 -2.36
CA VAL A 181 5.01 1.07 -1.96
C VAL A 181 4.16 -0.11 -1.54
N HIS A 182 4.26 -1.23 -2.24
CA HIS A 182 3.45 -2.41 -1.97
C HIS A 182 4.32 -3.60 -1.59
N ILE A 183 4.35 -3.90 -0.31
CA ILE A 183 4.94 -5.13 0.19
C ILE A 183 3.97 -6.27 -0.12
N THR A 184 4.40 -7.21 -0.93
CA THR A 184 3.55 -8.31 -1.39
C THR A 184 4.36 -9.52 -1.83
N HIS A 185 3.75 -10.69 -1.76
CA HIS A 185 4.21 -11.93 -2.40
C HIS A 185 3.32 -12.33 -3.60
N ASP A 186 2.24 -11.59 -3.87
CA ASP A 186 1.33 -11.82 -4.98
C ASP A 186 1.99 -11.43 -6.31
N ILE A 187 2.29 -12.42 -7.17
CA ILE A 187 2.95 -12.24 -8.47
C ILE A 187 2.17 -11.28 -9.37
N ASP A 188 0.84 -11.32 -9.34
CA ASP A 188 0.01 -10.43 -10.17
C ASP A 188 0.08 -8.98 -9.68
N ALA A 189 0.24 -8.77 -8.38
CA ALA A 189 0.48 -7.45 -7.80
C ALA A 189 1.88 -6.94 -8.17
N ILE A 190 2.92 -7.78 -8.08
CA ILE A 190 4.30 -7.43 -8.46
C ILE A 190 4.34 -7.02 -9.93
N ARG A 191 3.67 -7.74 -10.83
CA ARG A 191 3.60 -7.43 -12.27
C ARG A 191 2.95 -6.07 -12.59
N LYS A 192 2.16 -5.51 -11.68
CA LYS A 192 1.55 -4.18 -11.84
C LYS A 192 2.49 -3.05 -11.41
N ALA A 193 3.54 -3.35 -10.66
CA ALA A 193 4.53 -2.36 -10.26
C ALA A 193 5.45 -1.98 -11.43
N GLN A 194 6.00 -0.77 -11.41
CA GLN A 194 7.04 -0.32 -12.33
C GLN A 194 8.39 -0.85 -11.89
N ASP A 195 8.66 -0.79 -10.59
CA ASP A 195 9.93 -1.17 -10.00
C ASP A 195 9.75 -2.22 -8.91
N VAL A 196 10.79 -3.02 -8.71
CA VAL A 196 10.87 -4.04 -7.66
C VAL A 196 12.09 -3.79 -6.79
N ILE A 197 11.89 -3.84 -5.48
CA ILE A 197 12.95 -3.92 -4.48
C ILE A 197 12.85 -5.31 -3.84
N ALA A 198 13.87 -6.16 -4.03
CA ALA A 198 13.91 -7.49 -3.42
C ALA A 198 14.79 -7.48 -2.18
N MET A 199 14.24 -7.98 -1.08
CA MET A 199 14.92 -8.05 0.23
C MET A 199 15.20 -9.48 0.65
N GLU A 200 16.41 -9.72 1.13
CA GLU A 200 16.83 -10.98 1.75
C GLU A 200 17.68 -10.70 2.98
N LYS A 201 17.32 -11.27 4.13
CA LYS A 201 18.07 -11.15 5.40
C LYS A 201 18.41 -9.70 5.77
N GLY A 202 17.43 -8.80 5.64
CA GLY A 202 17.55 -7.39 5.97
C GLY A 202 18.23 -6.52 4.90
N LYS A 203 18.70 -7.08 3.80
CA LYS A 203 19.43 -6.36 2.75
C LYS A 203 18.61 -6.30 1.46
N ILE A 204 18.84 -5.25 0.67
CA ILE A 204 18.40 -5.21 -0.72
C ILE A 204 19.35 -6.07 -1.56
N VAL A 205 18.81 -7.07 -2.26
CA VAL A 205 19.54 -7.94 -3.18
C VAL A 205 19.22 -7.64 -4.64
N TYR A 206 18.17 -6.87 -4.88
CA TYR A 206 17.81 -6.35 -6.20
C TYR A 206 17.02 -5.05 -6.04
N SER A 207 17.29 -4.10 -6.94
CA SER A 207 16.52 -2.86 -7.10
C SER A 207 16.55 -2.49 -8.57
N GLY A 208 15.40 -2.47 -9.23
CA GLY A 208 15.31 -2.21 -10.67
C GLY A 208 13.90 -2.40 -11.20
N THR A 209 13.77 -2.44 -12.53
CA THR A 209 12.47 -2.57 -13.18
C THR A 209 11.83 -3.94 -12.94
N THR A 210 10.51 -3.98 -12.95
CA THR A 210 9.75 -5.23 -12.83
C THR A 210 10.07 -6.20 -13.96
N ASP A 211 10.26 -5.70 -15.18
CA ASP A 211 10.58 -6.53 -16.34
C ASP A 211 11.94 -7.22 -16.17
N ASP A 212 12.97 -6.50 -15.72
CA ASP A 212 14.29 -7.07 -15.46
C ASP A 212 14.26 -8.08 -14.31
N PHE A 213 13.50 -7.80 -13.24
CA PHE A 213 13.33 -8.74 -12.13
C PHE A 213 12.77 -10.09 -12.58
N PHE A 214 11.79 -10.10 -13.47
CA PHE A 214 11.20 -11.33 -13.99
C PHE A 214 12.05 -12.04 -15.04
N THR A 215 13.07 -11.40 -15.63
CA THR A 215 14.02 -12.06 -16.53
C THR A 215 15.01 -12.94 -15.78
N ASP A 216 15.37 -12.56 -14.55
CA ASP A 216 16.18 -13.38 -13.64
C ASP A 216 15.28 -14.37 -12.86
N THR A 217 14.99 -15.50 -13.52
CA THR A 217 14.09 -16.51 -12.94
C THR A 217 14.64 -17.14 -11.66
N GLU A 218 15.96 -17.26 -11.52
CA GLU A 218 16.59 -17.82 -10.32
C GLU A 218 16.41 -16.89 -9.12
N LEU A 219 16.68 -15.60 -9.30
CA LEU A 219 16.45 -14.58 -8.31
C LEU A 219 14.96 -14.52 -7.92
N CYS A 220 14.09 -14.48 -8.93
CA CYS A 220 12.66 -14.37 -8.72
C CYS A 220 12.10 -15.55 -7.92
N GLU A 221 12.43 -16.80 -8.29
CA GLU A 221 12.01 -18.00 -7.54
C GLU A 221 12.57 -18.02 -6.11
N ARG A 222 13.82 -17.61 -5.92
CA ARG A 222 14.44 -17.53 -4.59
C ARG A 222 13.76 -16.51 -3.69
N ILE A 223 13.39 -15.35 -4.25
CA ILE A 223 12.83 -14.22 -3.49
C ILE A 223 11.33 -14.39 -3.24
N THR A 224 10.57 -14.89 -4.21
CA THR A 224 9.11 -15.07 -4.08
C THR A 224 8.73 -16.42 -3.48
N GLY A 225 9.62 -17.41 -3.55
CA GLY A 225 9.32 -18.80 -3.19
C GLY A 225 8.42 -19.53 -4.19
N GLU A 226 8.04 -18.88 -5.29
CA GLU A 226 7.17 -19.45 -6.32
C GLU A 226 7.95 -19.84 -7.58
N LYS A 227 7.66 -21.02 -8.13
CA LYS A 227 8.25 -21.46 -9.41
C LYS A 227 7.64 -20.67 -10.57
N ILE A 228 8.47 -19.96 -11.29
CA ILE A 228 8.04 -19.17 -12.44
C ILE A 228 8.10 -20.00 -13.71
N VAL A 229 6.94 -20.34 -14.26
CA VAL A 229 6.85 -21.06 -15.53
C VAL A 229 7.06 -20.10 -16.69
N LYS A 230 8.16 -20.26 -17.44
CA LYS A 230 8.57 -19.42 -18.59
C LYS A 230 7.47 -19.23 -19.67
N SER A 231 6.45 -20.10 -19.72
CA SER A 231 5.33 -19.98 -20.67
C SER A 231 4.39 -18.79 -20.40
N VAL A 232 4.39 -18.25 -19.17
CA VAL A 232 3.56 -17.11 -18.77
C VAL A 232 4.13 -15.80 -19.32
N PHE A 233 5.44 -15.73 -19.64
CA PHE A 233 6.09 -14.53 -20.14
C PHE A 233 5.67 -14.10 -21.55
N LYS A 234 5.21 -15.04 -22.41
CA LYS A 234 4.87 -14.72 -23.82
C LYS A 234 3.48 -14.12 -24.01
N LYS A 235 2.57 -14.18 -23.02
CA LYS A 235 1.17 -13.75 -23.19
C LYS A 235 0.84 -12.34 -22.73
N ASN A 236 1.62 -11.69 -21.88
CA ASN A 236 1.22 -10.45 -21.20
C ASN A 236 1.92 -9.16 -21.62
N ASN A 237 2.81 -9.20 -22.62
CA ASN A 237 3.41 -7.96 -23.17
C ASN A 237 2.40 -7.09 -23.94
N LYS A 238 1.10 -7.46 -23.97
CA LYS A 238 0.00 -6.65 -24.52
C LYS A 238 -0.91 -6.02 -23.43
N ASN A 239 -0.72 -6.38 -22.16
CA ASN A 239 -1.48 -5.86 -21.03
C ASN A 239 -0.63 -5.00 -20.06
N ALA A 240 0.45 -4.39 -20.53
CA ALA A 240 0.94 -3.15 -19.91
C ALA A 240 -0.28 -2.26 -19.75
N MET A 241 -0.61 -1.87 -18.53
CA MET A 241 -1.85 -1.19 -18.13
C MET A 241 -2.38 -0.28 -19.25
N LYS A 242 -3.25 -0.80 -20.13
CA LYS A 242 -4.15 0.04 -20.89
C LYS A 242 -5.17 0.55 -19.88
N PHE A 243 -4.88 1.71 -19.32
CA PHE A 243 -5.75 2.47 -18.45
C PHE A 243 -7.00 2.91 -19.22
N SER A 244 -7.89 1.98 -19.52
CA SER A 244 -9.19 2.30 -20.07
C SER A 244 -10.15 2.55 -18.91
N ALA A 245 -10.52 3.82 -18.77
CA ALA A 245 -11.76 4.32 -18.20
C ALA A 245 -12.10 3.87 -16.76
N VAL A 246 -11.61 4.63 -15.77
CA VAL A 246 -12.37 4.84 -14.55
C VAL A 246 -13.47 5.89 -14.89
N SER A 247 -14.46 5.49 -15.68
CA SER A 247 -15.66 6.29 -15.95
C SER A 247 -16.79 6.02 -14.95
N ASN A 248 -16.58 5.14 -13.96
CA ASN A 248 -17.59 4.72 -12.99
C ASN A 248 -17.13 4.91 -11.54
N MET A 249 -16.43 6.01 -11.20
CA MET A 249 -16.42 6.41 -9.80
C MET A 249 -17.84 6.88 -9.45
N PRO A 250 -18.46 6.36 -8.36
CA PRO A 250 -19.78 6.83 -7.96
C PRO A 250 -19.73 8.34 -7.77
N ASP A 251 -20.70 9.04 -8.34
CA ASP A 251 -20.86 10.47 -8.18
C ASP A 251 -21.04 10.75 -6.68
N ALA A 252 -20.14 11.55 -6.09
CA ALA A 252 -20.16 11.88 -4.66
C ALA A 252 -21.52 12.47 -4.23
N GLU A 253 -22.23 13.12 -5.17
CA GLU A 253 -23.56 13.69 -4.96
C GLU A 253 -24.66 12.62 -4.87
N ALA A 254 -24.51 11.49 -5.59
CA ALA A 254 -25.41 10.35 -5.47
C ALA A 254 -25.22 9.58 -4.15
N ALA A 255 -23.98 9.50 -3.66
CA ALA A 255 -23.65 8.83 -2.40
C ALA A 255 -24.21 9.59 -1.17
N ARG A 256 -24.24 10.92 -1.20
CA ARG A 256 -24.82 11.76 -0.12
C ARG A 256 -26.31 11.51 0.09
N ARG A 257 -27.07 11.16 -0.93
CA ARG A 257 -28.52 10.92 -0.84
C ARG A 257 -28.87 9.59 -0.13
N THR A 258 -27.91 8.67 0.00
CA THR A 258 -28.14 7.34 0.57
C THR A 258 -27.94 7.29 2.10
N ILE A 259 -27.32 8.31 2.69
CA ILE A 259 -26.99 8.34 4.14
C ILE A 259 -28.01 9.14 4.97
N VAL A 260 -28.91 9.88 4.32
CA VAL A 260 -29.91 10.76 4.97
C VAL A 260 -31.27 10.07 5.10
N CYS A 261 -31.31 8.77 5.31
CA CYS A 261 -32.54 8.06 5.73
C CYS A 261 -32.29 7.19 6.96
#